data_bfd651509b43699d9ddeafb20dbcb620
#
_entry.id   bfd651509b43699d9ddeafb20dbcb620
#
_cell.length_a   1.000
_cell.length_b   1.000
_cell.length_c   1.000
_cell.angle_alpha   90.00
_cell.angle_beta   90.00
_cell.angle_gamma   90.00
#
_symmetry.space_group_name_H-M   'P 1'
#
loop_
_entity.id
_entity.type
_entity.pdbx_description
1 polymer ?
#
loop_
_entity_poly.entity_id
_entity_poly.type
_entity_poly.pdbx_seq_one_letter_code
_entity_poly.pdbx_strand_id
1 'polypeptide(L)'
;VNTITIWWDDAADGPANMAADECLAAEAERRGGLLLRFYSWSATTVSLGGFQRIDDARQVDAIRGVPLVRRPSGGGAIVHGSDLTYAAAVPKTHPCGASPQVFYDALHGAMVEVLADHGIQAWPYPAGGGGAARSADDSSTEKDESMFFCFDRRAVGD
;
A
#
# COMPACT_ATOMS: atom_id res chain seq x y z
N VAL A 1 15.97 19.62 11.26
CA VAL A 1 15.24 18.85 12.28
C VAL A 1 14.36 17.89 11.54
N ASN A 2 14.60 16.57 11.71
CA ASN A 2 13.72 15.55 11.13
C ASN A 2 12.40 15.56 11.92
N THR A 3 11.38 16.17 11.37
CA THR A 3 10.05 16.23 11.99
C THR A 3 9.16 15.20 11.36
N ILE A 4 8.50 14.39 12.17
CA ILE A 4 7.43 13.49 11.74
C ILE A 4 6.11 14.10 12.22
N THR A 5 5.17 14.28 11.32
CA THR A 5 3.81 14.67 11.66
C THR A 5 2.88 13.48 11.40
N ILE A 6 2.12 13.10 12.42
CA ILE A 6 1.19 11.97 12.36
C ILE A 6 -0.24 12.50 12.46
N TRP A 7 -1.11 12.03 11.57
CA TRP A 7 -2.54 12.27 11.60
C TRP A 7 -3.33 10.98 11.72
N TRP A 8 -4.40 11.04 12.49
CA TRP A 8 -5.42 10.01 12.58
C TRP A 8 -6.72 10.59 12.07
N ASP A 9 -7.21 10.04 10.96
CA ASP A 9 -8.46 10.48 10.34
C ASP A 9 -9.58 9.47 10.60
N ASP A 10 -10.80 9.98 10.66
CA ASP A 10 -12.00 9.17 10.69
C ASP A 10 -12.18 8.40 9.39
N ALA A 11 -13.09 7.40 9.41
CA ALA A 11 -13.42 6.63 8.22
C ALA A 11 -14.04 7.52 7.14
N ALA A 12 -13.48 7.45 5.93
CA ALA A 12 -13.95 8.20 4.78
C ALA A 12 -14.19 7.29 3.57
N ASP A 13 -14.88 7.79 2.56
CA ASP A 13 -15.06 7.07 1.30
C ASP A 13 -13.77 7.05 0.46
N GLY A 14 -13.76 6.20 -0.56
CA GLY A 14 -12.58 6.02 -1.40
C GLY A 14 -12.08 7.31 -2.06
N PRO A 15 -12.93 8.09 -2.72
CA PRO A 15 -12.52 9.36 -3.32
C PRO A 15 -11.91 10.35 -2.32
N ALA A 16 -12.51 10.50 -1.14
CA ALA A 16 -12.01 11.39 -0.11
C ALA A 16 -10.64 10.92 0.44
N ASN A 17 -10.48 9.61 0.68
CA ASN A 17 -9.22 9.03 1.13
C ASN A 17 -8.09 9.26 0.09
N MET A 18 -8.38 9.03 -1.20
CA MET A 18 -7.37 9.23 -2.25
C MET A 18 -7.00 10.72 -2.43
N ALA A 19 -7.98 11.62 -2.35
CA ALA A 19 -7.70 13.06 -2.40
C ALA A 19 -6.84 13.52 -1.21
N ALA A 20 -7.09 13.00 -0.02
CA ALA A 20 -6.28 13.28 1.17
C ALA A 20 -4.84 12.79 1.00
N ASP A 21 -4.64 11.59 0.43
CA ASP A 21 -3.30 11.04 0.17
C ASP A 21 -2.52 11.87 -0.88
N GLU A 22 -3.19 12.38 -1.91
CA GLU A 22 -2.57 13.30 -2.87
C GLU A 22 -2.16 14.62 -2.20
N CYS A 23 -3.03 15.17 -1.34
CA CYS A 23 -2.72 16.37 -0.56
C CYS A 23 -1.54 16.14 0.41
N LEU A 24 -1.44 14.94 0.98
CA LEU A 24 -0.34 14.57 1.89
C LEU A 24 1.03 14.72 1.20
N ALA A 25 1.15 14.28 -0.04
CA ALA A 25 2.38 14.37 -0.81
C ALA A 25 2.80 15.83 -1.05
N ALA A 26 1.86 16.68 -1.45
CA ALA A 26 2.12 18.12 -1.64
C ALA A 26 2.51 18.82 -0.32
N GLU A 27 1.87 18.43 0.77
CA GLU A 27 2.13 19.01 2.08
C GLU A 27 3.50 18.58 2.64
N ALA A 28 3.94 17.34 2.36
CA ALA A 28 5.27 16.86 2.73
C ALA A 28 6.37 17.72 2.06
N GLU A 29 6.24 18.01 0.78
CA GLU A 29 7.16 18.89 0.06
C GLU A 29 7.15 20.31 0.66
N ARG A 30 5.99 20.84 0.98
CA ARG A 30 5.86 22.18 1.56
C ARG A 30 6.48 22.30 2.95
N ARG A 31 6.32 21.28 3.81
CA ARG A 31 6.84 21.28 5.19
C ARG A 31 8.30 20.83 5.30
N GLY A 32 8.79 20.10 4.34
CA GLY A 32 10.15 19.54 4.36
C GLY A 32 10.33 18.39 5.36
N GLY A 33 9.25 17.70 5.77
CA GLY A 33 9.27 16.64 6.78
C GLY A 33 8.47 15.40 6.35
N LEU A 34 8.61 14.32 7.11
CA LEU A 34 7.84 13.10 6.92
C LEU A 34 6.43 13.30 7.49
N LEU A 35 5.44 12.99 6.67
CA LEU A 35 4.04 13.00 7.04
C LEU A 35 3.49 11.57 7.00
N LEU A 36 2.77 11.17 8.03
CA LEU A 36 2.16 9.86 8.18
C LEU A 36 0.69 10.06 8.54
N ARG A 37 -0.20 9.47 7.74
CA ARG A 37 -1.65 9.51 7.93
C ARG A 37 -2.16 8.10 8.14
N PHE A 38 -2.94 7.87 9.22
CA PHE A 38 -3.68 6.65 9.45
C PHE A 38 -5.17 6.91 9.26
N TYR A 39 -5.86 5.99 8.59
CA TYR A 39 -7.28 6.14 8.29
C TYR A 39 -7.96 4.80 8.05
N SER A 40 -9.27 4.81 7.97
CA SER A 40 -10.08 3.67 7.63
C SER A 40 -11.09 3.99 6.51
N TRP A 41 -11.90 3.03 6.14
CA TRP A 41 -12.81 3.12 5.01
C TRP A 41 -14.26 3.04 5.50
N SER A 42 -15.09 3.98 5.07
CA SER A 42 -16.51 4.02 5.43
C SER A 42 -17.37 2.98 4.68
N ALA A 43 -16.84 2.40 3.61
CA ALA A 43 -17.47 1.34 2.82
C ALA A 43 -16.42 0.50 2.13
N THR A 44 -16.75 -0.76 1.84
CA THR A 44 -15.88 -1.64 1.02
C THR A 44 -15.57 -0.96 -0.30
N THR A 45 -14.28 -0.84 -0.60
CA THR A 45 -13.76 -0.14 -1.79
C THR A 45 -12.54 -0.87 -2.31
N VAL A 46 -12.34 -0.89 -3.62
CA VAL A 46 -11.10 -1.40 -4.22
C VAL A 46 -10.25 -0.24 -4.67
N SER A 47 -9.02 -0.14 -4.16
CA SER A 47 -8.04 0.81 -4.69
C SER A 47 -7.18 0.14 -5.75
N LEU A 48 -7.20 0.70 -6.95
CA LEU A 48 -6.31 0.31 -8.05
C LEU A 48 -4.97 1.01 -7.90
N GLY A 49 -3.89 0.30 -8.18
CA GLY A 49 -2.58 0.94 -8.33
C GLY A 49 -2.57 1.92 -9.51
N GLY A 50 -1.72 2.94 -9.44
CA GLY A 50 -1.68 4.04 -10.41
C GLY A 50 -1.59 3.61 -11.88
N PHE A 51 -0.98 2.45 -12.16
CA PHE A 51 -0.78 1.94 -13.52
C PHE A 51 -1.75 0.82 -13.93
N GLN A 52 -2.63 0.35 -13.04
CA GLN A 52 -3.61 -0.69 -13.40
C GLN A 52 -4.72 -0.11 -14.28
N ARG A 53 -5.19 -0.91 -15.23
CA ARG A 53 -6.30 -0.51 -16.09
C ARG A 53 -7.63 -0.81 -15.42
N ILE A 54 -8.56 0.12 -15.50
CA ILE A 54 -9.90 -0.06 -14.95
C ILE A 54 -10.69 -1.17 -15.69
N ASP A 55 -10.40 -1.38 -16.96
CA ASP A 55 -11.06 -2.43 -17.73
C ASP A 55 -10.64 -3.82 -17.28
N ASP A 56 -9.41 -4.00 -16.82
CA ASP A 56 -8.96 -5.26 -16.23
C ASP A 56 -9.69 -5.51 -14.90
N ALA A 57 -9.83 -4.46 -14.07
CA ALA A 57 -10.58 -4.56 -12.81
C ALA A 57 -12.04 -4.97 -13.01
N ARG A 58 -12.69 -4.45 -14.06
CA ARG A 58 -14.08 -4.78 -14.36
C ARG A 58 -14.31 -6.23 -14.80
N GLN A 59 -13.26 -6.95 -15.18
CA GLN A 59 -13.31 -8.36 -15.56
C GLN A 59 -13.12 -9.30 -14.38
N VAL A 60 -12.73 -8.79 -13.20
CA VAL A 60 -12.52 -9.59 -11.98
C VAL A 60 -13.85 -9.76 -11.27
N ASP A 61 -14.40 -10.96 -11.31
CA ASP A 61 -15.72 -11.27 -10.75
C ASP A 61 -15.80 -11.04 -9.23
N ALA A 62 -14.70 -11.31 -8.51
CA ALA A 62 -14.63 -11.15 -7.06
C ALA A 62 -14.90 -9.73 -6.55
N ILE A 63 -14.69 -8.71 -7.39
CA ILE A 63 -14.90 -7.30 -7.03
C ILE A 63 -16.01 -6.63 -7.87
N ARG A 64 -16.83 -7.44 -8.52
CA ARG A 64 -17.95 -6.94 -9.34
C ARG A 64 -18.91 -6.11 -8.49
N GLY A 65 -19.16 -4.88 -8.91
CA GLY A 65 -20.06 -3.95 -8.22
C GLY A 65 -19.46 -3.25 -7.00
N VAL A 66 -18.22 -3.55 -6.63
CA VAL A 66 -17.51 -2.83 -5.57
C VAL A 66 -17.01 -1.48 -6.11
N PRO A 67 -17.17 -0.36 -5.38
CA PRO A 67 -16.61 0.92 -5.77
C PRO A 67 -15.10 0.85 -6.03
N LEU A 68 -14.66 1.47 -7.13
CA LEU A 68 -13.25 1.50 -7.51
C LEU A 68 -12.71 2.92 -7.38
N VAL A 69 -11.53 3.03 -6.79
CA VAL A 69 -10.74 4.27 -6.78
C VAL A 69 -9.33 3.99 -7.29
N ARG A 70 -8.58 5.03 -7.65
CA ARG A 70 -7.20 4.92 -8.07
C ARG A 70 -6.31 5.64 -7.06
N ARG A 71 -5.31 4.94 -6.54
CA ARG A 71 -4.32 5.56 -5.66
C ARG A 71 -3.16 6.15 -6.47
N PRO A 72 -2.47 7.17 -5.96
CA PRO A 72 -1.31 7.76 -6.63
C PRO A 72 -0.10 6.81 -6.67
N SER A 73 -0.02 5.86 -5.74
CA SER A 73 1.07 4.88 -5.68
C SER A 73 0.85 3.70 -6.66
N GLY A 74 1.91 3.00 -7.00
CA GLY A 74 1.86 1.80 -7.84
C GLY A 74 1.33 0.56 -7.10
N GLY A 75 1.68 -0.62 -7.61
CA GLY A 75 1.30 -1.93 -7.05
C GLY A 75 0.01 -2.50 -7.63
N GLY A 76 -0.42 -3.65 -7.12
CA GLY A 76 -1.67 -4.32 -7.46
C GLY A 76 -2.89 -3.73 -6.75
N ALA A 77 -4.10 -4.20 -7.06
CA ALA A 77 -5.32 -3.77 -6.41
C ALA A 77 -5.38 -4.23 -4.94
N ILE A 78 -6.01 -3.42 -4.10
CA ILE A 78 -6.26 -3.75 -2.70
C ILE A 78 -7.75 -3.62 -2.43
N VAL A 79 -8.33 -4.62 -1.78
CA VAL A 79 -9.71 -4.57 -1.28
C VAL A 79 -9.67 -4.05 0.15
N HIS A 80 -10.34 -2.94 0.37
CA HIS A 80 -10.46 -2.27 1.65
C HIS A 80 -11.85 -2.49 2.27
N GLY A 81 -11.91 -2.48 3.58
CA GLY A 81 -13.18 -2.59 4.32
C GLY A 81 -12.97 -2.27 5.79
N SER A 82 -12.56 -3.25 6.60
CA SER A 82 -12.27 -3.10 8.01
C SER A 82 -10.77 -2.97 8.32
N ASP A 83 -9.95 -2.72 7.32
CA ASP A 83 -8.52 -2.53 7.46
C ASP A 83 -8.16 -1.14 7.99
N LEU A 84 -7.06 -1.07 8.71
CA LEU A 84 -6.37 0.18 9.00
C LEU A 84 -5.38 0.44 7.86
N THR A 85 -5.59 1.52 7.14
CA THR A 85 -4.67 1.95 6.07
C THR A 85 -3.77 3.07 6.58
N TYR A 86 -2.55 3.11 6.09
CA TYR A 86 -1.69 4.28 6.25
C TYR A 86 -1.21 4.81 4.91
N ALA A 87 -1.04 6.13 4.85
CA ALA A 87 -0.33 6.81 3.78
C ALA A 87 0.86 7.55 4.39
N ALA A 88 2.00 7.47 3.71
CA ALA A 88 3.21 8.16 4.14
C ALA A 88 3.80 8.95 2.97
N ALA A 89 4.22 10.16 3.26
CA ALA A 89 4.83 11.05 2.28
C ALA A 89 6.09 11.69 2.85
N VAL A 90 7.12 11.77 2.02
CA VAL A 90 8.41 12.34 2.37
C VAL A 90 8.94 13.14 1.18
N PRO A 91 9.48 14.34 1.38
CA PRO A 91 10.07 15.12 0.29
C PRO A 91 11.34 14.43 -0.22
N LYS A 92 11.65 14.60 -1.51
CA LYS A 92 12.86 14.03 -2.12
C LYS A 92 14.16 14.49 -1.47
N THR A 93 14.14 15.66 -0.84
CA THR A 93 15.29 16.22 -0.12
C THR A 93 15.52 15.60 1.26
N HIS A 94 14.56 14.84 1.77
CA HIS A 94 14.68 14.13 3.04
C HIS A 94 15.53 12.87 2.87
N PRO A 95 16.37 12.46 3.85
CA PRO A 95 17.19 11.25 3.75
C PRO A 95 16.40 9.99 3.37
N CYS A 96 15.21 9.81 3.96
CA CYS A 96 14.32 8.69 3.61
C CYS A 96 13.67 8.83 2.22
N GLY A 97 13.73 10.00 1.59
CA GLY A 97 13.22 10.25 0.23
C GLY A 97 14.21 9.92 -0.88
N ALA A 98 15.42 9.44 -0.55
CA ALA A 98 16.47 9.15 -1.51
C ALA A 98 16.06 8.07 -2.54
N SER A 99 15.30 7.08 -2.10
CA SER A 99 14.68 6.08 -2.98
C SER A 99 13.45 5.44 -2.29
N PRO A 100 12.52 4.86 -3.06
CA PRO A 100 11.41 4.09 -2.49
C PRO A 100 11.89 3.00 -1.53
N GLN A 101 12.95 2.27 -1.86
CA GLN A 101 13.48 1.18 -1.03
C GLN A 101 13.94 1.70 0.34
N VAL A 102 14.72 2.80 0.37
CA VAL A 102 15.17 3.40 1.64
C VAL A 102 13.98 3.80 2.51
N PHE A 103 12.91 4.31 1.89
CA PHE A 103 11.69 4.68 2.60
C PHE A 103 10.95 3.46 3.16
N TYR A 104 10.78 2.41 2.34
CA TYR A 104 10.19 1.14 2.77
C TYR A 104 10.97 0.52 3.93
N ASP A 105 12.29 0.40 3.81
CA ASP A 105 13.14 -0.20 4.84
C ASP A 105 13.02 0.55 6.18
N ALA A 106 13.00 1.89 6.13
CA ALA A 106 12.86 2.70 7.33
C ALA A 106 11.48 2.53 8.00
N LEU A 107 10.41 2.52 7.20
CA LEU A 107 9.05 2.42 7.71
C LEU A 107 8.75 1.02 8.25
N HIS A 108 9.08 -0.02 7.49
CA HIS A 108 8.85 -1.41 7.91
C HIS A 108 9.76 -1.80 9.08
N GLY A 109 11.00 -1.30 9.11
CA GLY A 109 11.87 -1.47 10.28
C GLY A 109 11.25 -0.91 11.56
N ALA A 110 10.71 0.30 11.50
CA ALA A 110 10.00 0.90 12.63
C ALA A 110 8.76 0.10 13.05
N MET A 111 8.00 -0.44 12.09
CA MET A 111 6.85 -1.31 12.39
C MET A 111 7.28 -2.61 13.09
N VAL A 112 8.36 -3.23 12.64
CA VAL A 112 8.92 -4.44 13.28
C VAL A 112 9.33 -4.17 14.72
N GLU A 113 9.98 -3.03 14.99
CA GLU A 113 10.37 -2.63 16.34
C GLU A 113 9.13 -2.44 17.24
N VAL A 114 8.11 -1.72 16.76
CA VAL A 114 6.86 -1.53 17.53
C VAL A 114 6.17 -2.85 17.81
N LEU A 115 6.11 -3.77 16.86
CA LEU A 115 5.51 -5.10 17.05
C LEU A 115 6.32 -5.91 18.08
N ALA A 116 7.64 -5.84 18.04
CA ALA A 116 8.50 -6.51 19.00
C ALA A 116 8.29 -6.01 20.44
N ASP A 117 8.10 -4.70 20.64
CA ASP A 117 7.78 -4.11 21.94
C ASP A 117 6.45 -4.62 22.52
N HIS A 118 5.55 -5.10 21.65
CA HIS A 118 4.28 -5.74 22.02
C HIS A 118 4.34 -7.27 22.06
N GLY A 119 5.55 -7.86 21.98
CA GLY A 119 5.76 -9.31 22.02
C GLY A 119 5.40 -10.05 20.72
N ILE A 120 5.19 -9.32 19.63
CA ILE A 120 4.88 -9.88 18.31
C ILE A 120 6.17 -9.95 17.49
N GLN A 121 6.57 -11.17 17.12
CA GLN A 121 7.71 -11.36 16.23
C GLN A 121 7.30 -11.14 14.77
N ALA A 122 7.96 -10.20 14.10
CA ALA A 122 7.78 -9.89 12.70
C ALA A 122 9.14 -9.64 12.04
N TRP A 123 9.19 -9.83 10.73
CA TRP A 123 10.38 -9.52 9.93
C TRP A 123 9.94 -9.14 8.51
N PRO A 124 10.70 -8.24 7.84
CA PRO A 124 10.45 -7.92 6.44
C PRO A 124 10.60 -9.16 5.56
N TYR A 125 9.83 -9.24 4.47
CA TYR A 125 9.95 -10.34 3.52
C TYR A 125 11.37 -10.38 2.91
N PRO A 126 12.10 -11.50 3.00
CA PRO A 126 13.51 -11.54 2.63
C PRO A 126 13.75 -11.40 1.12
N ALA A 127 14.80 -10.69 0.77
CA ALA A 127 15.31 -10.67 -0.60
C ALA A 127 15.68 -12.11 -1.04
N GLY A 128 14.99 -12.65 -2.02
CA GLY A 128 15.24 -13.99 -2.57
C GLY A 128 14.44 -15.13 -1.93
N GLY A 129 13.50 -14.84 -1.05
CA GLY A 129 12.48 -15.79 -0.64
C GLY A 129 11.56 -16.09 -1.83
N GLY A 130 11.90 -17.11 -2.63
CA GLY A 130 11.03 -17.61 -3.70
C GLY A 130 9.68 -17.94 -3.07
N GLY A 131 8.62 -17.34 -3.61
CA GLY A 131 7.27 -17.83 -3.33
C GLY A 131 7.29 -19.35 -3.46
N ALA A 132 6.59 -20.04 -2.56
CA ALA A 132 6.43 -21.48 -2.68
C ALA A 132 6.17 -21.81 -4.15
N ALA A 133 7.07 -22.58 -4.74
CA ALA A 133 6.98 -22.98 -6.14
C ALA A 133 5.58 -23.58 -6.34
N ARG A 134 4.72 -22.89 -7.08
CA ARG A 134 3.56 -23.53 -7.66
C ARG A 134 4.11 -24.68 -8.49
N SER A 135 3.67 -25.89 -8.18
CA SER A 135 3.98 -27.07 -8.97
C SER A 135 3.58 -26.80 -10.42
N ALA A 136 4.51 -27.03 -11.33
CA ALA A 136 4.39 -26.78 -12.76
C ALA A 136 3.45 -27.81 -13.43
N ASP A 137 2.22 -27.95 -12.95
CA ASP A 137 1.26 -28.88 -13.53
C ASP A 137 -0.19 -28.35 -13.43
N ASP A 138 -0.39 -27.10 -13.92
CA ASP A 138 -1.75 -26.61 -14.20
C ASP A 138 -1.72 -25.79 -15.50
N SER A 139 -1.91 -26.51 -16.60
CA SER A 139 -2.06 -25.95 -17.94
C SER A 139 -3.51 -25.52 -18.20
N SER A 140 -4.10 -24.73 -17.31
CA SER A 140 -5.37 -24.07 -17.56
C SER A 140 -5.12 -22.63 -17.99
N THR A 141 -5.67 -22.27 -19.14
CA THR A 141 -5.70 -20.92 -19.74
C THR A 141 -6.65 -19.97 -19.00
N GLU A 142 -6.74 -20.05 -17.68
CA GLU A 142 -7.34 -19.01 -16.87
C GLU A 142 -6.36 -17.83 -16.80
N LYS A 143 -6.82 -16.66 -17.28
CA LYS A 143 -6.10 -15.41 -17.05
C LYS A 143 -5.77 -15.35 -15.56
N ASP A 144 -4.49 -15.31 -15.24
CA ASP A 144 -3.98 -15.36 -13.86
C ASP A 144 -4.50 -14.14 -13.06
N GLU A 145 -5.70 -14.27 -12.49
CA GLU A 145 -6.30 -13.26 -11.62
C GLU A 145 -5.42 -12.98 -10.39
N SER A 146 -4.53 -13.93 -10.03
CA SER A 146 -3.61 -13.81 -8.90
C SER A 146 -2.64 -12.63 -9.05
N MET A 147 -2.33 -12.21 -10.27
CA MET A 147 -1.46 -11.05 -10.50
C MET A 147 -2.19 -9.69 -10.41
N PHE A 148 -3.50 -9.69 -10.24
CA PHE A 148 -4.28 -8.45 -10.17
C PHE A 148 -4.18 -7.80 -8.78
N PHE A 149 -4.20 -8.58 -7.71
CA PHE A 149 -4.16 -8.07 -6.35
C PHE A 149 -2.74 -7.85 -5.82
N CYS A 150 -2.57 -6.84 -4.95
CA CYS A 150 -1.29 -6.44 -4.39
C CYS A 150 -0.68 -7.55 -3.52
N PHE A 151 -1.48 -8.20 -2.68
CA PHE A 151 -1.00 -9.23 -1.75
C PHE A 151 -0.62 -10.57 -2.41
N ASP A 152 -0.97 -10.74 -3.68
CA ASP A 152 -0.49 -11.87 -4.49
C ASP A 152 0.91 -11.61 -5.07
N ARG A 153 1.35 -10.35 -5.02
CA ARG A 153 2.68 -9.91 -5.45
C ARG A 153 3.47 -9.48 -4.23
N ARG A 154 4.41 -10.31 -3.82
CA ARG A 154 5.33 -9.93 -2.74
C ARG A 154 6.56 -9.26 -3.34
N ALA A 155 6.91 -8.09 -2.81
CA ALA A 155 8.15 -7.40 -3.12
C ALA A 155 9.15 -7.57 -1.99
N VAL A 156 10.44 -7.38 -2.31
CA VAL A 156 11.50 -7.39 -1.30
C VAL A 156 11.25 -6.24 -0.32
N GLY A 157 11.16 -6.56 0.96
CA GLY A 157 10.92 -5.57 2.02
C GLY A 157 9.45 -5.43 2.46
N ASP A 158 8.51 -6.19 1.83
CA ASP A 158 7.10 -6.23 2.28
C ASP A 158 6.93 -6.92 3.64
#